data_ec276f7c5c3506a303e1d32c0ff96a22
#
_entry.id   ec276f7c5c3506a303e1d32c0ff96a22
#
_cell.length_a   1.000
_cell.length_b   1.000
_cell.length_c   1.000
_cell.angle_alpha   90.00
_cell.angle_beta   90.00
_cell.angle_gamma   90.00
#
_symmetry.space_group_name_H-M   'P 1'
#
loop_
_entity.id
_entity.type
_entity.pdbx_description
1 polymer ?
#
loop_
_entity_poly.entity_id
_entity_poly.type
_entity_poly.pdbx_seq_one_letter_code
_entity_poly.pdbx_strand_id
1 'polypeptide(L)'
;MLTFPRTSALVGALPRLNPIVADTVGSLRSGDSSKLNRRIQAIQRRFPQIIVQVVMHRFPAEHPFSMHAFWLFNAGAFAGEFKRGRDNRALLIVVDPFRQESAIVPGYGLEPILKQEALDHLLEMSGPAFGEGKWLIGFEVLLDGLELLLESVTSESETSVYSEGDF
;
A
#
# COMPACT_ATOMS: atom_id res chain seq x y z
N MET A 1 -8.19 10.82 18.39
CA MET A 1 -6.88 10.66 17.75
C MET A 1 -5.78 11.07 18.73
N LEU A 2 -5.02 10.10 19.22
CA LEU A 2 -3.87 10.39 20.06
C LEU A 2 -2.75 10.94 19.18
N THR A 3 -2.67 12.26 19.09
CA THR A 3 -1.52 12.91 18.50
C THR A 3 -0.40 12.91 19.54
N PHE A 4 0.67 12.22 19.25
CA PHE A 4 1.88 12.31 20.05
C PHE A 4 2.64 13.59 19.62
N PRO A 5 2.61 14.69 20.39
CA PRO A 5 3.15 15.97 19.95
C PRO A 5 4.63 15.92 19.54
N ARG A 6 5.40 15.03 20.18
CA ARG A 6 6.83 14.86 19.87
C ARG A 6 7.06 14.18 18.52
N THR A 7 6.19 13.25 18.14
CA THR A 7 6.33 12.53 16.87
C THR A 7 5.85 13.37 15.71
N SER A 8 4.79 14.17 15.91
CA SER A 8 4.32 15.12 14.90
C SER A 8 5.38 16.19 14.57
N ALA A 9 6.19 16.60 15.57
CA ALA A 9 7.30 17.53 15.35
C ALA A 9 8.43 16.89 14.52
N LEU A 10 8.63 15.57 14.62
CA LEU A 10 9.70 14.85 13.91
C LEU A 10 9.29 14.46 12.49
N VAL A 11 8.07 13.98 12.29
CA VAL A 11 7.62 13.41 11.00
C VAL A 11 6.67 14.31 10.24
N GLY A 12 6.30 15.46 10.80
CA GLY A 12 5.31 16.36 10.21
C GLY A 12 3.87 15.92 10.45
N ALA A 13 2.93 16.70 9.93
CA ALA A 13 1.52 16.37 10.02
C ALA A 13 1.19 15.14 9.16
N LEU A 14 0.44 14.19 9.72
CA LEU A 14 -0.01 13.03 8.97
C LEU A 14 -1.08 13.45 7.96
N PRO A 15 -0.99 12.97 6.70
CA PRO A 15 -2.03 13.23 5.73
C PRO A 15 -3.33 12.50 6.10
N ARG A 16 -4.44 13.04 5.65
CA ARG A 16 -5.72 12.32 5.73
C ARG A 16 -5.75 11.20 4.70
N LEU A 17 -5.97 9.98 5.15
CA LEU A 17 -6.00 8.79 4.29
C LEU A 17 -7.42 8.37 3.93
N ASN A 18 -8.39 9.29 4.00
CA ASN A 18 -9.79 8.96 3.84
C ASN A 18 -10.18 8.46 2.44
N PRO A 19 -9.68 8.96 1.31
CA PRO A 19 -9.82 8.26 0.04
C PRO A 19 -8.92 7.01 -0.01
N ILE A 20 -9.35 5.98 -0.74
CA ILE A 20 -8.51 4.78 -1.03
C ILE A 20 -7.20 5.21 -1.69
N VAL A 21 -7.27 6.22 -2.54
CA VAL A 21 -6.12 6.89 -3.13
C VAL A 21 -6.03 8.31 -2.57
N ALA A 22 -5.06 8.57 -1.74
CA ALA A 22 -4.81 9.88 -1.13
C ALA A 22 -3.59 10.53 -1.80
N ASP A 23 -3.84 11.39 -2.78
CA ASP A 23 -2.81 12.21 -3.43
C ASP A 23 -2.85 13.62 -2.86
N THR A 24 -1.99 13.91 -1.89
CA THR A 24 -1.93 15.23 -1.23
C THR A 24 -1.09 16.25 -2.00
N VAL A 25 -0.33 15.80 -2.99
CA VAL A 25 0.61 16.64 -3.76
C VAL A 25 0.13 16.95 -5.16
N GLY A 26 -0.99 16.35 -5.58
CA GLY A 26 -1.57 16.60 -6.90
C GLY A 26 -0.74 16.05 -8.06
N SER A 27 0.01 14.97 -7.84
CA SER A 27 0.84 14.35 -8.88
C SER A 27 0.05 13.53 -9.89
N LEU A 28 -1.12 13.03 -9.51
CA LEU A 28 -2.01 12.32 -10.41
C LEU A 28 -2.82 13.31 -11.25
N ARG A 29 -3.00 12.99 -12.52
CA ARG A 29 -3.85 13.77 -13.41
C ARG A 29 -5.32 13.61 -13.05
N SER A 30 -6.15 14.55 -13.51
CA SER A 30 -7.60 14.45 -13.38
C SER A 30 -8.10 13.13 -13.99
N GLY A 31 -8.85 12.36 -13.22
CA GLY A 31 -9.34 11.05 -13.61
C GLY A 31 -8.44 9.87 -13.27
N ASP A 32 -7.14 10.06 -13.06
CA ASP A 32 -6.22 8.97 -12.73
C ASP A 32 -6.50 8.41 -11.33
N SER A 33 -6.81 9.25 -10.38
CA SER A 33 -7.23 8.81 -9.03
C SER A 33 -8.47 7.92 -9.08
N SER A 34 -9.43 8.26 -9.93
CA SER A 34 -10.65 7.46 -10.12
C SER A 34 -10.36 6.11 -10.77
N LYS A 35 -9.44 6.07 -11.73
CA LYS A 35 -9.00 4.82 -12.38
C LYS A 35 -8.31 3.90 -11.37
N LEU A 36 -7.39 4.45 -10.57
CA LEU A 36 -6.71 3.70 -9.52
C LEU A 36 -7.69 3.19 -8.47
N ASN A 37 -8.62 4.03 -8.04
CA ASN A 37 -9.64 3.66 -7.07
C ASN A 37 -10.46 2.48 -7.58
N ARG A 38 -10.92 2.52 -8.82
CA ARG A 38 -11.66 1.40 -9.44
C ARG A 38 -10.83 0.13 -9.53
N ARG A 39 -9.54 0.25 -9.86
CA ARG A 39 -8.62 -0.90 -9.93
C ARG A 39 -8.43 -1.55 -8.56
N ILE A 40 -8.23 -0.74 -7.52
CA ILE A 40 -8.12 -1.20 -6.13
C ILE A 40 -9.39 -1.89 -5.67
N GLN A 41 -10.55 -1.29 -5.94
CA GLN A 41 -11.84 -1.88 -5.59
C GLN A 41 -12.06 -3.23 -6.29
N ALA A 42 -11.63 -3.37 -7.55
CA ALA A 42 -11.71 -4.64 -8.27
C ALA A 42 -10.86 -5.74 -7.61
N ILE A 43 -9.65 -5.40 -7.17
CA ILE A 43 -8.77 -6.31 -6.43
C ILE A 43 -9.41 -6.70 -5.09
N GLN A 44 -9.94 -5.73 -4.35
CA GLN A 44 -10.57 -5.98 -3.03
C GLN A 44 -11.84 -6.82 -3.12
N ARG A 45 -12.60 -6.69 -4.20
CA ARG A 45 -13.77 -7.57 -4.44
C ARG A 45 -13.36 -9.00 -4.69
N ARG A 46 -12.23 -9.20 -5.37
CA ARG A 46 -11.67 -10.53 -5.64
C ARG A 46 -10.98 -11.12 -4.42
N PHE A 47 -10.33 -10.29 -3.63
CA PHE A 47 -9.59 -10.66 -2.42
C PHE A 47 -10.08 -9.84 -1.22
N PRO A 48 -11.27 -10.16 -0.67
CA PRO A 48 -11.89 -9.34 0.38
C PRO A 48 -11.13 -9.35 1.71
N GLN A 49 -10.17 -10.24 1.88
CA GLN A 49 -9.31 -10.30 3.05
C GLN A 49 -8.22 -9.21 3.08
N ILE A 50 -8.00 -8.49 1.98
CA ILE A 50 -6.97 -7.45 1.88
C ILE A 50 -7.62 -6.08 1.70
N ILE A 51 -6.99 -5.06 2.29
CA ILE A 51 -7.38 -3.67 2.13
C ILE A 51 -6.18 -2.90 1.61
N VAL A 52 -6.30 -2.28 0.45
CA VAL A 52 -5.23 -1.55 -0.19
C VAL A 52 -5.46 -0.05 -0.06
N GLN A 53 -4.46 0.66 0.44
CA GLN A 53 -4.44 2.12 0.54
C GLN A 53 -3.21 2.66 -0.20
N VAL A 54 -3.43 3.62 -1.09
CA VAL A 54 -2.35 4.32 -1.80
C VAL A 54 -2.23 5.74 -1.25
N VAL A 55 -1.01 6.16 -0.95
CA VAL A 55 -0.72 7.51 -0.49
C VAL A 55 0.42 8.09 -1.32
N MET A 56 0.17 9.26 -1.91
CA MET A 56 1.22 10.12 -2.48
C MET A 56 1.33 11.35 -1.61
N HIS A 57 2.50 11.57 -1.03
CA HIS A 57 2.72 12.65 -0.09
C HIS A 57 4.19 13.07 -0.08
N ARG A 58 4.45 14.33 0.15
CA ARG A 58 5.80 14.86 0.36
C ARG A 58 6.13 14.83 1.84
N PHE A 59 7.09 14.00 2.22
CA PHE A 59 7.55 13.89 3.61
C PHE A 59 8.74 14.81 3.89
N PRO A 60 8.91 15.25 5.16
CA PRO A 60 10.10 16.01 5.55
C PRO A 60 11.39 15.26 5.23
N ALA A 61 12.39 15.98 4.69
CA ALA A 61 13.64 15.39 4.20
C ALA A 61 14.59 14.93 5.32
N GLU A 62 14.34 15.33 6.56
CA GLU A 62 15.25 15.14 7.70
C GLU A 62 15.37 13.72 8.21
N HIS A 63 14.42 12.84 7.84
CA HIS A 63 14.36 11.47 8.31
C HIS A 63 14.26 10.48 7.15
N PRO A 64 14.68 9.21 7.33
CA PRO A 64 14.55 8.19 6.31
C PRO A 64 13.10 7.99 5.87
N PHE A 65 12.89 7.73 4.59
CA PHE A 65 11.57 7.50 4.02
C PHE A 65 10.85 6.31 4.67
N SER A 66 11.58 5.24 4.96
CA SER A 66 11.04 4.05 5.63
C SER A 66 10.42 4.36 6.99
N MET A 67 10.99 5.29 7.72
CA MET A 67 10.45 5.73 9.02
C MET A 67 9.11 6.44 8.84
N HIS A 68 8.99 7.31 7.84
CA HIS A 68 7.73 7.99 7.52
C HIS A 68 6.65 7.01 7.08
N ALA A 69 6.99 6.05 6.23
CA ALA A 69 6.06 5.03 5.76
C ALA A 69 5.53 4.17 6.91
N PHE A 70 6.43 3.72 7.79
CA PHE A 70 6.07 2.93 8.97
C PHE A 70 5.19 3.73 9.93
N TRP A 71 5.54 4.98 10.19
CA TRP A 71 4.74 5.85 11.05
C TRP A 71 3.35 6.11 10.48
N LEU A 72 3.27 6.38 9.19
CA LEU A 72 2.01 6.58 8.50
C LEU A 72 1.11 5.35 8.62
N PHE A 73 1.66 4.16 8.45
CA PHE A 73 0.93 2.91 8.60
C PHE A 73 0.34 2.75 10.01
N ASN A 74 1.12 3.06 11.05
CA ASN A 74 0.72 2.84 12.44
C ASN A 74 -0.18 3.93 13.01
N ALA A 75 -0.03 5.17 12.56
CA ALA A 75 -0.70 6.33 13.14
C ALA A 75 -1.72 6.99 12.18
N GLY A 76 -1.69 6.65 10.90
CA GLY A 76 -2.60 7.19 9.89
C GLY A 76 -4.04 6.70 10.06
N ALA A 77 -4.98 7.54 9.64
CA ALA A 77 -6.38 7.15 9.55
C ALA A 77 -6.65 6.64 8.13
N PHE A 78 -6.81 5.33 8.00
CA PHE A 78 -7.11 4.70 6.71
C PHE A 78 -8.56 4.97 6.27
N ALA A 79 -8.81 4.81 4.97
CA ALA A 79 -10.15 4.91 4.43
C ALA A 79 -11.05 3.82 5.02
N GLY A 80 -12.19 4.23 5.58
CA GLY A 80 -13.12 3.33 6.23
C GLY A 80 -12.95 3.30 7.76
N GLU A 81 -13.86 2.62 8.43
CA GLU A 81 -13.85 2.49 9.88
C GLU A 81 -12.82 1.44 10.31
N PHE A 82 -11.56 1.83 10.43
CA PHE A 82 -10.53 0.96 10.96
C PHE A 82 -10.44 1.08 12.45
N LYS A 83 -10.94 0.04 13.12
CA LYS A 83 -10.56 -0.22 14.50
C LYS A 83 -9.22 -0.96 14.48
N ARG A 84 -8.36 -0.70 15.48
CA ARG A 84 -7.16 -1.49 15.76
C ARG A 84 -7.47 -2.98 15.64
N GLY A 85 -6.79 -3.74 14.86
CA GLY A 85 -7.06 -5.15 14.61
C GLY A 85 -7.56 -5.46 13.21
N ARG A 86 -8.15 -4.49 12.48
CA ARG A 86 -8.41 -4.60 11.05
C ARG A 86 -7.22 -4.17 10.21
N ASP A 87 -6.32 -3.36 10.78
CA ASP A 87 -5.08 -2.90 10.14
C ASP A 87 -4.13 -4.05 9.80
N ASN A 88 -4.27 -5.21 10.46
CA ASN A 88 -3.52 -6.42 10.14
C ASN A 88 -3.68 -6.89 8.69
N ARG A 89 -4.77 -6.49 8.02
CA ARG A 89 -5.07 -6.85 6.64
C ARG A 89 -4.84 -5.70 5.66
N ALA A 90 -4.35 -4.57 6.15
CA ALA A 90 -4.09 -3.41 5.32
C ALA A 90 -2.74 -3.53 4.62
N LEU A 91 -2.71 -3.12 3.36
CA LEU A 91 -1.50 -2.95 2.58
C LEU A 91 -1.40 -1.48 2.19
N LEU A 92 -0.40 -0.79 2.72
CA LEU A 92 -0.15 0.61 2.43
C LEU A 92 0.93 0.75 1.36
N ILE A 93 0.58 1.41 0.27
CA ILE A 93 1.52 1.77 -0.79
C ILE A 93 1.78 3.27 -0.67
N VAL A 94 3.02 3.65 -0.38
CA VAL A 94 3.43 5.04 -0.14
C VAL A 94 4.43 5.45 -1.19
N VAL A 95 4.20 6.61 -1.81
CA VAL A 95 5.11 7.20 -2.78
C VAL A 95 5.34 8.66 -2.41
N ASP A 96 6.61 9.05 -2.32
CA ASP A 96 7.02 10.45 -2.25
C ASP A 96 7.62 10.86 -3.60
N PRO A 97 6.89 11.62 -4.42
CA PRO A 97 7.37 12.01 -5.75
C PRO A 97 8.59 12.92 -5.72
N PHE A 98 8.77 13.66 -4.63
CA PHE A 98 9.89 14.60 -4.48
C PHE A 98 11.19 13.91 -4.10
N ARG A 99 11.11 12.88 -3.27
CA ARG A 99 12.25 12.02 -2.94
C ARG A 99 12.50 10.94 -4.00
N GLN A 100 11.53 10.67 -4.86
CA GLN A 100 11.53 9.51 -5.77
C GLN A 100 11.70 8.19 -5.03
N GLU A 101 11.03 8.06 -3.90
CA GLU A 101 11.02 6.86 -3.08
C GLU A 101 9.62 6.30 -2.93
N SER A 102 9.55 4.97 -2.82
CA SER A 102 8.29 4.25 -2.65
C SER A 102 8.48 3.10 -1.66
N ALA A 103 7.41 2.72 -0.99
CA ALA A 103 7.39 1.61 -0.05
C ALA A 103 6.04 0.91 -0.07
N ILE A 104 6.05 -0.37 0.24
CA ILE A 104 4.85 -1.16 0.53
C ILE A 104 4.97 -1.66 1.96
N VAL A 105 3.99 -1.30 2.78
CA VAL A 105 3.95 -1.69 4.20
C VAL A 105 2.76 -2.62 4.42
N PRO A 106 2.99 -3.93 4.60
CA PRO A 106 1.92 -4.88 4.90
C PRO A 106 1.63 -4.91 6.40
N GLY A 107 0.35 -5.10 6.76
CA GLY A 107 -0.03 -5.40 8.12
C GLY A 107 0.43 -6.79 8.55
N TYR A 108 0.46 -7.04 9.85
CA TYR A 108 0.94 -8.30 10.42
C TYR A 108 0.19 -9.53 9.89
N GLY A 109 -1.11 -9.41 9.64
CA GLY A 109 -1.92 -10.51 9.09
C GLY A 109 -1.56 -10.89 7.66
N LEU A 110 -0.86 -10.02 6.93
CA LEU A 110 -0.44 -10.25 5.55
C LEU A 110 1.01 -10.75 5.45
N GLU A 111 1.83 -10.56 6.46
CA GLU A 111 3.25 -10.95 6.44
C GLU A 111 3.48 -12.45 6.11
N PRO A 112 2.67 -13.39 6.62
CA PRO A 112 2.85 -14.80 6.27
C PRO A 112 2.59 -15.12 4.80
N ILE A 113 1.75 -14.33 4.13
CA ILE A 113 1.33 -14.59 2.73
C ILE A 113 2.02 -13.65 1.74
N LEU A 114 2.38 -12.44 2.14
CA LEU A 114 3.07 -11.45 1.31
C LEU A 114 4.51 -11.30 1.79
N LYS A 115 5.42 -12.03 1.15
CA LYS A 115 6.83 -12.00 1.50
C LYS A 115 7.46 -10.66 1.10
N GLN A 116 8.36 -10.16 1.94
CA GLN A 116 9.04 -8.88 1.70
C GLN A 116 9.76 -8.84 0.36
N GLU A 117 10.41 -9.94 -0.02
CA GLU A 117 11.10 -10.08 -1.32
C GLU A 117 10.16 -9.90 -2.51
N ALA A 118 8.94 -10.44 -2.42
CA ALA A 118 7.94 -10.28 -3.47
C ALA A 118 7.43 -8.83 -3.54
N LEU A 119 7.23 -8.18 -2.41
CA LEU A 119 6.82 -6.78 -2.37
C LEU A 119 7.92 -5.86 -2.91
N ASP A 120 9.17 -6.12 -2.58
CA ASP A 120 10.32 -5.39 -3.12
C ASP A 120 10.42 -5.54 -4.63
N HIS A 121 10.13 -6.72 -5.16
CA HIS A 121 10.08 -6.97 -6.60
C HIS A 121 8.98 -6.14 -7.29
N LEU A 122 7.81 -6.00 -6.68
CA LEU A 122 6.74 -5.14 -7.20
C LEU A 122 7.20 -3.68 -7.30
N LEU A 123 7.93 -3.19 -6.30
CA LEU A 123 8.49 -1.85 -6.31
C LEU A 123 9.55 -1.69 -7.41
N GLU A 124 10.41 -2.68 -7.62
CA GLU A 124 11.41 -2.67 -8.69
C GLU A 124 10.74 -2.60 -10.07
N MET A 125 9.68 -3.35 -10.28
CA MET A 125 8.94 -3.35 -11.55
C MET A 125 8.27 -2.01 -11.85
N SER A 126 7.76 -1.32 -10.84
CA SER A 126 7.10 -0.02 -10.98
C SER A 126 8.07 1.16 -11.02
N GLY A 127 9.30 0.96 -10.57
CA GLY A 127 10.34 2.00 -10.44
C GLY A 127 10.60 2.80 -11.71
N PRO A 128 10.80 2.17 -12.88
CA PRO A 128 11.03 2.91 -14.12
C PRO A 128 9.90 3.89 -14.48
N ALA A 129 8.65 3.49 -14.34
CA ALA A 129 7.50 4.36 -14.59
C ALA A 129 7.43 5.50 -13.57
N PHE A 130 7.66 5.22 -12.30
CA PHE A 130 7.70 6.24 -11.25
C PHE A 130 8.85 7.23 -11.49
N GLY A 131 10.01 6.76 -11.89
CA GLY A 131 11.17 7.61 -12.20
C GLY A 131 10.93 8.56 -13.37
N GLU A 132 10.05 8.20 -14.32
CA GLU A 132 9.64 9.04 -15.44
C GLU A 132 8.43 9.92 -15.13
N GLY A 133 7.90 9.87 -13.92
CA GLY A 133 6.69 10.60 -13.53
C GLY A 133 5.40 10.03 -14.11
N LYS A 134 5.42 8.82 -14.63
CA LYS A 134 4.26 8.09 -15.15
C LYS A 134 3.57 7.34 -14.00
N TRP A 135 2.95 8.09 -13.11
CA TRP A 135 2.43 7.57 -11.85
C TRP A 135 1.34 6.52 -12.03
N LEU A 136 0.35 6.80 -12.88
CA LEU A 136 -0.74 5.84 -13.14
C LEU A 136 -0.20 4.51 -13.68
N ILE A 137 0.71 4.56 -14.64
CA ILE A 137 1.33 3.35 -15.23
C ILE A 137 2.09 2.58 -14.16
N GLY A 138 2.88 3.28 -13.33
CA GLY A 138 3.63 2.65 -12.23
C GLY A 138 2.72 1.95 -11.23
N PHE A 139 1.63 2.58 -10.84
CA PHE A 139 0.65 1.97 -9.95
C PHE A 139 -0.08 0.79 -10.59
N GLU A 140 -0.42 0.88 -11.86
CA GLU A 140 -1.04 -0.23 -12.59
C GLU A 140 -0.11 -1.44 -12.66
N VAL A 141 1.17 -1.24 -12.95
CA VAL A 141 2.19 -2.32 -12.93
C VAL A 141 2.28 -2.94 -11.55
N LEU A 142 2.32 -2.13 -10.50
CA LEU A 142 2.41 -2.60 -9.11
C LEU A 142 1.15 -3.40 -8.72
N LEU A 143 -0.03 -2.87 -9.02
CA LEU A 143 -1.30 -3.51 -8.70
C LEU A 143 -1.53 -4.79 -9.49
N ASP A 144 -1.15 -4.85 -10.76
CA ASP A 144 -1.21 -6.06 -11.57
C ASP A 144 -0.31 -7.15 -10.99
N GLY A 145 0.90 -6.80 -10.58
CA GLY A 145 1.81 -7.70 -9.90
C GLY A 145 1.28 -8.17 -8.55
N LEU A 146 0.68 -7.29 -7.78
CA LEU A 146 0.03 -7.62 -6.50
C LEU A 146 -1.10 -8.63 -6.71
N GLU A 147 -1.94 -8.43 -7.71
CA GLU A 147 -3.04 -9.35 -8.02
C GLU A 147 -2.53 -10.75 -8.38
N LEU A 148 -1.49 -10.84 -9.20
CA LEU A 148 -0.85 -12.11 -9.53
C LEU A 148 -0.26 -12.79 -8.30
N LEU A 149 0.35 -12.03 -7.41
CA LEU A 149 0.89 -12.54 -6.16
C LEU A 149 -0.22 -13.10 -5.26
N LEU A 150 -1.33 -12.39 -5.13
CA LEU A 150 -2.48 -12.84 -4.35
C LEU A 150 -3.11 -14.11 -4.95
N GLU A 151 -3.20 -14.20 -6.27
CA GLU A 151 -3.66 -15.41 -6.96
C GLU A 151 -2.77 -16.61 -6.64
N SER A 152 -1.46 -16.45 -6.70
CA SER A 152 -0.51 -17.54 -6.45
C SER A 152 -0.62 -18.08 -5.02
N VAL A 153 -0.72 -17.18 -4.05
CA VAL A 153 -0.85 -17.53 -2.62
C VAL A 153 -2.18 -18.25 -2.36
N THR A 154 -3.28 -17.80 -2.96
CA THR A 154 -4.59 -18.42 -2.83
C THR A 154 -4.59 -19.82 -3.44
N SER A 155 -4.00 -20.00 -4.62
CA SER A 155 -3.87 -21.29 -5.29
C SER A 155 -3.04 -22.28 -4.47
N GLU A 156 -1.94 -21.85 -3.88
CA GLU A 156 -1.09 -22.69 -3.01
C GLU A 156 -1.86 -23.17 -1.77
N SER A 157 -2.65 -22.30 -1.13
CA SER A 157 -3.43 -22.68 0.03
C SER A 157 -4.54 -23.66 -0.32
N GLU A 158 -5.20 -23.54 -1.46
CA GLU A 158 -6.17 -24.50 -1.97
C GLU A 158 -5.53 -25.85 -2.26
N THR A 159 -4.37 -25.87 -2.88
CA THR A 159 -3.64 -27.11 -3.18
C THR A 159 -3.21 -27.82 -1.90
N SER A 160 -2.79 -27.11 -0.87
CA SER A 160 -2.39 -27.72 0.41
C SER A 160 -3.58 -28.33 1.15
N VAL A 161 -4.76 -27.74 1.06
CA VAL A 161 -5.99 -28.29 1.65
C VAL A 161 -6.40 -29.61 0.98
N TYR A 162 -6.25 -29.71 -0.33
CA TYR A 162 -6.56 -30.95 -1.07
C TYR A 162 -5.53 -32.05 -0.83
N SER A 163 -4.29 -31.72 -0.54
CA SER A 163 -3.24 -32.73 -0.27
C SER A 163 -3.33 -33.35 1.13
N GLU A 164 -3.93 -32.67 2.09
CA GLU A 164 -4.19 -33.20 3.45
C GLU A 164 -5.44 -34.08 3.53
N GLY A 165 -6.29 -34.06 2.51
CA GLY A 165 -7.52 -34.84 2.46
C GLY A 165 -7.39 -36.24 1.89
N ASP A 166 -6.22 -36.68 1.43
CA ASP A 166 -5.98 -37.95 0.75
C ASP A 166 -5.35 -39.04 1.67
N PHE A 167 -5.69 -38.98 2.94
CA PHE A 167 -5.35 -40.04 3.89
C PHE A 167 -6.60 -40.76 4.40
#